data_6ffd0a0e8608008464752a555c5692a1
#
_entry.id   6ffd0a0e8608008464752a555c5692a1
#
_cell.length_a   1.000
_cell.length_b   1.000
_cell.length_c   1.000
_cell.angle_alpha   90.00
_cell.angle_beta   90.00
_cell.angle_gamma   90.00
#
_symmetry.space_group_name_H-M   'P 1'
#
loop_
_entity.id
_entity.type
_entity.pdbx_description
1 polymer ?
#
loop_
_entity_poly.entity_id
_entity_poly.type
_entity_poly.pdbx_seq_one_letter_code
_entity_poly.pdbx_strand_id
1 'polypeptide(L)'
;MKSNCKVTSLFLRCWINNIAINLRDENMSLHKKLMHICDNRDLGSYLDMLHDDFTVVFHKSGNSFSKEEWSSMVAGMFENEKFVFESSRCVYENSEIMVDHSFMSYPDGTREAVMLVAKLKDGKIVHMETGATPLG
;
A
#
# COMPACT_ATOMS: atom_id res chain seq x y z
N MET A 1 -23.09 39.92 -28.65
CA MET A 1 -22.74 39.36 -27.34
C MET A 1 -22.60 37.88 -27.47
N LYS A 2 -21.37 37.39 -27.52
CA LYS A 2 -21.07 35.96 -27.49
C LYS A 2 -20.41 35.68 -26.12
N SER A 3 -21.17 35.17 -25.17
CA SER A 3 -20.66 34.81 -23.87
C SER A 3 -19.97 33.46 -23.95
N ASN A 4 -18.74 33.46 -23.47
CA ASN A 4 -17.82 32.35 -23.41
C ASN A 4 -18.36 31.14 -22.61
N CYS A 5 -18.65 30.06 -23.29
CA CYS A 5 -18.95 28.75 -22.70
C CYS A 5 -17.73 27.82 -22.83
N LYS A 6 -16.54 28.27 -22.37
CA LYS A 6 -15.31 27.44 -22.37
C LYS A 6 -14.82 27.02 -20.99
N VAL A 7 -15.44 27.50 -19.90
CA VAL A 7 -14.99 27.21 -18.52
C VAL A 7 -15.65 25.95 -17.93
N THR A 8 -16.81 25.55 -18.44
CA THR A 8 -17.56 24.39 -17.94
C THR A 8 -17.01 23.04 -18.35
N SER A 9 -16.24 22.97 -19.42
CA SER A 9 -15.71 21.68 -19.93
C SER A 9 -14.52 21.14 -19.12
N LEU A 10 -13.66 22.03 -18.57
CA LEU A 10 -12.50 21.60 -17.78
C LEU A 10 -12.90 21.13 -16.38
N PHE A 11 -13.86 21.81 -15.75
CA PHE A 11 -14.37 21.42 -14.44
C PHE A 11 -15.13 20.08 -14.49
N LEU A 12 -15.90 19.86 -15.57
CA LEU A 12 -16.63 18.60 -15.77
C LEU A 12 -15.69 17.44 -16.02
N ARG A 13 -14.58 17.65 -16.76
CA ARG A 13 -13.56 16.61 -16.98
C ARG A 13 -12.78 16.27 -15.71
N CYS A 14 -12.47 17.25 -14.88
CA CYS A 14 -11.81 17.02 -13.59
C CYS A 14 -12.72 16.28 -12.61
N TRP A 15 -14.03 16.60 -12.62
CA TRP A 15 -15.02 15.94 -11.78
C TRP A 15 -15.31 14.50 -12.23
N ILE A 16 -15.42 14.25 -13.53
CA ILE A 16 -15.60 12.93 -14.12
C ILE A 16 -14.36 12.05 -13.88
N ASN A 17 -13.15 12.60 -13.99
CA ASN A 17 -11.93 11.87 -13.70
C ASN A 17 -11.81 11.51 -12.21
N ASN A 18 -12.20 12.38 -11.28
CA ASN A 18 -12.24 12.09 -9.86
C ASN A 18 -13.30 11.04 -9.50
N ILE A 19 -14.48 11.09 -10.13
CA ILE A 19 -15.51 10.06 -9.95
C ILE A 19 -15.08 8.72 -10.56
N ALA A 20 -14.43 8.73 -11.73
CA ALA A 20 -13.93 7.51 -12.36
C ALA A 20 -12.79 6.87 -11.56
N ILE A 21 -11.94 7.67 -10.90
CA ILE A 21 -10.89 7.22 -9.99
C ILE A 21 -11.52 6.60 -8.75
N ASN A 22 -12.50 7.24 -8.13
CA ASN A 22 -13.21 6.71 -6.96
C ASN A 22 -13.98 5.42 -7.26
N LEU A 23 -14.65 5.32 -8.41
CA LEU A 23 -15.36 4.10 -8.84
C LEU A 23 -14.42 2.94 -9.18
N ARG A 24 -13.18 3.23 -9.59
CA ARG A 24 -12.15 2.20 -9.79
C ARG A 24 -11.56 1.72 -8.47
N ASP A 25 -11.47 2.59 -7.47
CA ASP A 25 -10.91 2.29 -6.15
C ASP A 25 -11.83 1.37 -5.32
N GLU A 26 -13.15 1.54 -5.42
CA GLU A 26 -14.13 0.72 -4.69
C GLU A 26 -14.21 -0.73 -5.18
N ASN A 27 -13.77 -1.02 -6.41
CA ASN A 27 -13.82 -2.36 -7.01
C ASN A 27 -12.45 -3.06 -7.06
N MET A 28 -11.39 -2.43 -6.56
CA MET A 28 -10.06 -3.00 -6.52
C MET A 28 -9.86 -3.87 -5.28
N SER A 29 -9.26 -5.06 -5.43
CA SER A 29 -8.85 -5.87 -4.29
C SER A 29 -7.85 -5.11 -3.42
N LEU A 30 -7.82 -5.42 -2.13
CA LEU A 30 -6.87 -4.79 -1.18
C LEU A 30 -5.42 -4.95 -1.63
N HIS A 31 -5.06 -6.15 -2.11
CA HIS A 31 -3.73 -6.42 -2.63
C HIS A 31 -3.37 -5.52 -3.82
N LYS A 32 -4.26 -5.40 -4.81
CA LYS A 32 -4.03 -4.52 -5.96
C LYS A 32 -3.89 -3.06 -5.55
N LYS A 33 -4.72 -2.62 -4.61
CA LYS A 33 -4.65 -1.27 -4.05
C LYS A 33 -3.32 -1.02 -3.34
N LEU A 34 -2.89 -1.95 -2.52
CA LEU A 34 -1.60 -1.88 -1.82
C LEU A 34 -0.44 -1.83 -2.81
N MET A 35 -0.43 -2.67 -3.85
CA MET A 35 0.62 -2.66 -4.86
C MET A 35 0.67 -1.34 -5.62
N HIS A 36 -0.47 -0.81 -6.03
CA HIS A 36 -0.55 0.49 -6.70
C HIS A 36 0.02 1.63 -5.83
N ILE A 37 -0.30 1.62 -4.54
CA ILE A 37 0.21 2.59 -3.56
C ILE A 37 1.74 2.46 -3.39
N CYS A 38 2.25 1.24 -3.27
CA CYS A 38 3.68 0.98 -3.15
C CYS A 38 4.45 1.37 -4.42
N ASP A 39 3.94 1.05 -5.61
CA ASP A 39 4.54 1.41 -6.90
C ASP A 39 4.66 2.92 -7.08
N ASN A 40 3.66 3.66 -6.61
CA ASN A 40 3.65 5.13 -6.67
C ASN A 40 4.30 5.79 -5.44
N ARG A 41 4.73 5.01 -4.45
CA ARG A 41 5.30 5.51 -3.19
C ARG A 41 4.40 6.55 -2.51
N ASP A 42 3.09 6.33 -2.56
CA ASP A 42 2.07 7.20 -2.00
C ASP A 42 1.89 6.93 -0.50
N LEU A 43 2.69 7.61 0.31
CA LEU A 43 2.69 7.44 1.77
C LEU A 43 1.34 7.77 2.39
N GLY A 44 0.69 8.84 1.96
CA GLY A 44 -0.61 9.26 2.50
C GLY A 44 -1.66 8.17 2.33
N SER A 45 -1.81 7.64 1.11
CA SER A 45 -2.74 6.54 0.83
C SER A 45 -2.37 5.26 1.56
N TYR A 46 -1.07 4.97 1.72
CA TYR A 46 -0.61 3.81 2.50
C TYR A 46 -1.06 3.91 3.97
N LEU A 47 -0.83 5.05 4.61
CA LEU A 47 -1.20 5.27 6.01
C LEU A 47 -2.71 5.25 6.22
N ASP A 48 -3.49 5.73 5.25
CA ASP A 48 -4.96 5.67 5.29
C ASP A 48 -5.51 4.25 5.24
N MET A 49 -4.75 3.28 4.71
CA MET A 49 -5.11 1.87 4.74
C MET A 49 -4.94 1.22 6.12
N LEU A 50 -4.18 1.85 7.03
CA LEU A 50 -3.89 1.31 8.35
C LEU A 50 -4.94 1.76 9.37
N HIS A 51 -5.46 0.79 10.14
CA HIS A 51 -6.32 1.08 11.29
C HIS A 51 -5.58 1.86 12.37
N ASP A 52 -6.28 2.62 13.20
CA ASP A 52 -5.66 3.40 14.29
C ASP A 52 -4.92 2.51 15.31
N ASP A 53 -5.44 1.30 15.56
CA ASP A 53 -4.84 0.30 16.45
C ASP A 53 -3.83 -0.62 15.73
N PHE A 54 -3.31 -0.20 14.59
CA PHE A 54 -2.40 -1.01 13.78
C PHE A 54 -1.13 -1.43 14.53
N THR A 55 -0.75 -2.69 14.34
CA THR A 55 0.54 -3.25 14.77
C THR A 55 1.13 -4.13 13.68
N VAL A 56 2.45 -4.26 13.66
CA VAL A 56 3.16 -5.19 12.77
C VAL A 56 4.20 -5.99 13.54
N VAL A 57 4.33 -7.27 13.20
CA VAL A 57 5.34 -8.20 13.75
C VAL A 57 6.25 -8.70 12.64
N PHE A 58 7.54 -8.62 12.87
CA PHE A 58 8.57 -9.17 11.99
C PHE A 58 9.11 -10.48 12.58
N HIS A 59 8.73 -11.61 12.00
CA HIS A 59 9.15 -12.93 12.49
C HIS A 59 10.66 -13.14 12.44
N LYS A 60 11.34 -12.56 11.43
CA LYS A 60 12.79 -12.66 11.27
C LYS A 60 13.57 -12.09 12.46
N SER A 61 13.15 -10.96 13.03
CA SER A 61 13.81 -10.30 14.15
C SER A 61 13.11 -10.50 15.49
N GLY A 62 11.83 -10.89 15.48
CA GLY A 62 10.97 -10.93 16.65
C GLY A 62 10.46 -9.56 17.10
N ASN A 63 10.77 -8.49 16.36
CA ASN A 63 10.34 -7.13 16.69
C ASN A 63 8.88 -6.89 16.30
N SER A 64 8.22 -6.04 17.08
CA SER A 64 6.90 -5.51 16.75
C SER A 64 6.89 -4.00 16.87
N PHE A 65 6.06 -3.36 16.03
CA PHE A 65 5.97 -1.90 15.94
C PHE A 65 4.51 -1.44 15.96
N SER A 66 4.29 -0.28 16.57
CA SER A 66 3.03 0.45 16.54
C SER A 66 2.81 1.10 15.16
N LYS A 67 1.61 1.64 14.93
CA LYS A 67 1.30 2.42 13.72
C LYS A 67 2.27 3.59 13.53
N GLU A 68 2.59 4.32 14.60
CA GLU A 68 3.48 5.49 14.55
C GLU A 68 4.91 5.09 14.16
N GLU A 69 5.46 4.08 14.81
CA GLU A 69 6.80 3.56 14.52
C GLU A 69 6.90 3.03 13.10
N TRP A 70 5.91 2.23 12.68
CA TRP A 70 5.84 1.68 11.34
C TRP A 70 5.69 2.77 10.27
N SER A 71 4.86 3.79 10.52
CA SER A 71 4.68 4.92 9.61
C SER A 71 6.00 5.65 9.31
N SER A 72 6.82 5.85 10.34
CA SER A 72 8.15 6.45 10.19
C SER A 72 9.09 5.58 9.36
N MET A 73 9.04 4.26 9.55
CA MET A 73 9.84 3.30 8.77
C MET A 73 9.42 3.28 7.29
N VAL A 74 8.12 3.24 7.01
CA VAL A 74 7.59 3.25 5.63
C VAL A 74 7.91 4.57 4.93
N ALA A 75 7.83 5.70 5.63
CA ALA A 75 8.24 6.99 5.08
C ALA A 75 9.69 6.95 4.59
N GLY A 76 10.61 6.42 5.39
CA GLY A 76 12.01 6.24 5.00
C GLY A 76 12.20 5.28 3.82
N MET A 77 11.43 4.19 3.75
CA MET A 77 11.47 3.26 2.62
C MET A 77 10.97 3.91 1.33
N PHE A 78 9.89 4.69 1.39
CA PHE A 78 9.32 5.34 0.20
C PHE A 78 10.21 6.48 -0.33
N GLU A 79 10.97 7.13 0.52
CA GLU A 79 11.95 8.14 0.12
C GLU A 79 13.23 7.55 -0.49
N ASN A 80 13.54 6.30 -0.21
CA ASN A 80 14.76 5.65 -0.68
C ASN A 80 14.53 4.87 -1.97
N GLU A 81 15.04 5.40 -3.10
CA GLU A 81 14.91 4.78 -4.42
C GLU A 81 15.60 3.41 -4.53
N LYS A 82 16.55 3.09 -3.66
CA LYS A 82 17.22 1.79 -3.62
C LYS A 82 16.39 0.72 -2.90
N PHE A 83 15.32 1.10 -2.22
CA PHE A 83 14.32 0.17 -1.74
C PHE A 83 13.34 -0.14 -2.89
N VAL A 84 13.29 -1.39 -3.34
CA VAL A 84 12.51 -1.79 -4.51
C VAL A 84 11.54 -2.92 -4.17
N PHE A 85 10.25 -2.69 -4.45
CA PHE A 85 9.24 -3.72 -4.52
C PHE A 85 9.35 -4.38 -5.90
N GLU A 86 10.02 -5.54 -5.99
CA GLU A 86 10.32 -6.18 -7.28
C GLU A 86 9.08 -6.80 -7.92
N SER A 87 8.37 -7.62 -7.16
CA SER A 87 7.15 -8.28 -7.58
C SER A 87 6.34 -8.74 -6.38
N SER A 88 5.04 -8.87 -6.56
CA SER A 88 4.14 -9.37 -5.54
C SER A 88 2.98 -10.15 -6.17
N ARG A 89 2.50 -11.16 -5.44
CA ARG A 89 1.30 -11.91 -5.78
C ARG A 89 0.39 -12.05 -4.58
N CYS A 90 -0.90 -11.91 -4.80
CA CYS A 90 -1.89 -12.27 -3.79
C CYS A 90 -1.99 -13.80 -3.71
N VAL A 91 -1.77 -14.33 -2.51
CA VAL A 91 -1.94 -15.75 -2.23
C VAL A 91 -3.39 -16.05 -1.87
N TYR A 92 -3.98 -15.19 -1.04
CA TYR A 92 -5.37 -15.27 -0.61
C TYR A 92 -5.87 -13.91 -0.14
N GLU A 93 -7.13 -13.61 -0.39
CA GLU A 93 -7.77 -12.39 0.09
C GLU A 93 -9.27 -12.59 0.29
N ASN A 94 -9.80 -12.08 1.40
CA ASN A 94 -11.21 -11.89 1.68
C ASN A 94 -11.43 -10.61 2.50
N SER A 95 -12.62 -10.39 3.05
CA SER A 95 -12.94 -9.19 3.84
C SER A 95 -12.22 -9.10 5.20
N GLU A 96 -11.59 -10.17 5.66
CA GLU A 96 -10.97 -10.26 6.99
C GLU A 96 -9.45 -10.42 6.95
N ILE A 97 -8.92 -10.97 5.85
CA ILE A 97 -7.50 -11.30 5.74
C ILE A 97 -7.00 -11.16 4.30
N MET A 98 -5.77 -10.71 4.16
CA MET A 98 -5.00 -10.75 2.92
C MET A 98 -3.66 -11.43 3.18
N VAL A 99 -3.27 -12.32 2.28
CA VAL A 99 -1.94 -12.95 2.28
C VAL A 99 -1.24 -12.67 0.97
N ASP A 100 -0.05 -12.15 1.06
CA ASP A 100 0.77 -11.74 -0.09
C ASP A 100 2.14 -12.41 0.00
N HIS A 101 2.73 -12.65 -1.15
CA HIS A 101 4.11 -13.11 -1.29
C HIS A 101 4.82 -12.19 -2.27
N SER A 102 5.88 -11.54 -1.79
CA SER A 102 6.61 -10.52 -2.54
C SER A 102 8.12 -10.73 -2.51
N PHE A 103 8.81 -10.10 -3.47
CA PHE A 103 10.26 -10.00 -3.51
C PHE A 103 10.67 -8.54 -3.35
N MET A 104 11.65 -8.30 -2.51
CA MET A 104 12.12 -6.97 -2.18
C MET A 104 13.63 -6.89 -2.26
N SER A 105 14.14 -5.75 -2.77
CA SER A 105 15.55 -5.36 -2.72
C SER A 105 15.75 -4.21 -1.76
N TYR A 106 16.80 -4.27 -0.99
CA TYR A 106 17.14 -3.27 0.03
C TYR A 106 18.35 -2.43 -0.37
N PRO A 107 18.52 -1.21 0.23
CA PRO A 107 19.62 -0.31 -0.09
C PRO A 107 21.02 -0.87 0.11
N ASP A 108 21.17 -1.87 0.99
CA ASP A 108 22.44 -2.56 1.24
C ASP A 108 22.80 -3.64 0.19
N GLY A 109 21.95 -3.80 -0.83
CA GLY A 109 22.12 -4.79 -1.90
C GLY A 109 21.57 -6.18 -1.58
N THR A 110 20.98 -6.38 -0.40
CA THR A 110 20.31 -7.64 -0.04
C THR A 110 18.94 -7.74 -0.67
N ARG A 111 18.47 -8.98 -0.83
CA ARG A 111 17.12 -9.30 -1.33
C ARG A 111 16.44 -10.31 -0.41
N GLU A 112 15.14 -10.20 -0.32
CA GLU A 112 14.32 -11.13 0.47
C GLU A 112 13.04 -11.52 -0.27
N ALA A 113 12.61 -12.76 -0.04
CA ALA A 113 11.24 -13.20 -0.28
C ALA A 113 10.45 -13.00 1.01
N VAL A 114 9.34 -12.28 0.94
CA VAL A 114 8.53 -11.90 2.11
C VAL A 114 7.13 -12.47 1.97
N MET A 115 6.70 -13.19 3.00
CA MET A 115 5.29 -13.57 3.19
C MET A 115 4.65 -12.60 4.18
N LEU A 116 3.60 -11.92 3.74
CA LEU A 116 2.83 -10.99 4.55
C LEU A 116 1.44 -11.55 4.81
N VAL A 117 1.02 -11.52 6.07
CA VAL A 117 -0.37 -11.75 6.47
C VAL A 117 -0.91 -10.46 7.07
N ALA A 118 -1.95 -9.90 6.47
CA ALA A 118 -2.64 -8.70 6.94
C ALA A 118 -4.05 -9.04 7.41
N LYS A 119 -4.39 -8.68 8.64
CA LYS A 119 -5.74 -8.80 9.20
C LYS A 119 -6.47 -7.48 9.07
N LEU A 120 -7.75 -7.54 8.71
CA LEU A 120 -8.60 -6.38 8.48
C LEU A 120 -9.60 -6.18 9.63
N LYS A 121 -9.86 -4.93 9.95
CA LYS A 121 -10.91 -4.47 10.85
C LYS A 121 -11.48 -3.17 10.30
N ASP A 122 -12.80 -3.09 10.20
CA ASP A 122 -13.48 -1.90 9.66
C ASP A 122 -12.95 -1.44 8.30
N GLY A 123 -12.61 -2.40 7.42
CA GLY A 123 -12.07 -2.15 6.08
C GLY A 123 -10.62 -1.66 6.05
N LYS A 124 -9.93 -1.61 7.20
CA LYS A 124 -8.52 -1.19 7.33
C LYS A 124 -7.65 -2.31 7.87
N ILE A 125 -6.37 -2.25 7.56
CA ILE A 125 -5.39 -3.21 8.08
C ILE A 125 -5.12 -2.89 9.55
N VAL A 126 -5.45 -3.83 10.44
CA VAL A 126 -5.25 -3.67 11.89
C VAL A 126 -4.02 -4.40 12.40
N HIS A 127 -3.57 -5.43 11.69
CA HIS A 127 -2.39 -6.20 12.09
C HIS A 127 -1.69 -6.79 10.89
N MET A 128 -0.37 -6.75 10.89
CA MET A 128 0.47 -7.43 9.91
C MET A 128 1.45 -8.36 10.60
N GLU A 129 1.72 -9.49 9.96
CA GLU A 129 2.82 -10.38 10.31
C GLU A 129 3.66 -10.65 9.04
N THR A 130 4.96 -10.57 9.16
CA THR A 130 5.86 -10.82 8.03
C THR A 130 6.86 -11.91 8.37
N GLY A 131 7.03 -12.85 7.44
CA GLY A 131 8.14 -13.80 7.42
C GLY A 131 9.03 -13.51 6.20
N ALA A 132 10.32 -13.35 6.43
CA ALA A 132 11.27 -13.03 5.37
C ALA A 132 12.34 -14.10 5.25
N THR A 133 12.62 -14.52 4.01
CA THR A 133 13.69 -15.45 3.64
C THR A 133 14.75 -14.70 2.85
N PRO A 134 16.00 -14.60 3.34
CA PRO A 134 17.08 -14.00 2.56
C PRO A 134 17.33 -14.77 1.27
N LEU A 135 17.56 -14.04 0.18
CA LEU A 135 17.93 -14.61 -1.13
C LEU A 135 19.42 -14.41 -1.38
N GLY A 136 20.04 -15.47 -1.79
CA GLY A 136 21.48 -15.46 -2.14
C GLY A 136 21.77 -14.85 -3.51
#